data_7906fd66e20a2d3fb9369cdf9b16c793
#
_entry.id   7906fd66e20a2d3fb9369cdf9b16c793
#
_cell.length_a   1.000
_cell.length_b   1.000
_cell.length_c   1.000
_cell.angle_alpha   90.00
_cell.angle_beta   90.00
_cell.angle_gamma   90.00
#
_symmetry.space_group_name_H-M   'P 1'
#
loop_
_entity.id
_entity.type
_entity.pdbx_description
1 polymer ?
#
loop_
_entity_poly.entity_id
_entity_poly.type
_entity_poly.pdbx_seq_one_letter_code
_entity_poly.pdbx_strand_id
1 'polypeptide(L)'
;MSTNSPSRTAPSTSGWVPCSGRKASTSPQQVEIQEASDDVSSGLGITKGTEVISRHERRFIDGTPWSLQTSYYPMEFADRGAERLRSARNIPEGTVQYLANTLRIHQVGYRDWITVRTPNPTEEDFFKLPPDGRIAMYEIFRTAFDGNGVPMRLTVTVYPTDRNQFILNVGKVPEPQPQQETGSRDK
;
A
#
# COMPACT_ATOMS: atom_id res chain seq x y z
N MET A 1 -17.16 -40.25 -0.07
CA MET A 1 -15.81 -39.83 0.31
C MET A 1 -15.68 -38.36 -0.11
N SER A 2 -15.99 -37.46 0.82
CA SER A 2 -15.95 -36.02 0.58
C SER A 2 -14.54 -35.49 0.92
N THR A 3 -13.83 -35.01 -0.07
CA THR A 3 -12.54 -34.36 0.12
C THR A 3 -12.78 -32.87 0.44
N ASN A 4 -12.62 -32.55 1.71
CA ASN A 4 -12.69 -31.21 2.23
C ASN A 4 -11.35 -30.49 1.90
N SER A 5 -11.36 -29.64 0.88
CA SER A 5 -10.21 -28.75 0.59
C SER A 5 -10.28 -27.57 1.55
N PRO A 6 -9.21 -27.25 2.29
CA PRO A 6 -9.19 -26.06 3.11
C PRO A 6 -9.13 -24.82 2.21
N SER A 7 -10.10 -23.93 2.38
CA SER A 7 -10.10 -22.60 1.79
C SER A 7 -8.89 -21.82 2.31
N ARG A 8 -7.91 -21.58 1.46
CA ARG A 8 -6.80 -20.67 1.75
C ARG A 8 -7.36 -19.25 1.77
N THR A 9 -7.52 -18.72 2.95
CA THR A 9 -7.76 -17.30 3.17
C THR A 9 -6.58 -16.54 2.59
N ALA A 10 -6.83 -15.69 1.59
CA ALA A 10 -5.80 -14.82 1.05
C ALA A 10 -5.25 -13.91 2.18
N PRO A 11 -3.93 -13.70 2.29
CA PRO A 11 -3.39 -12.85 3.33
C PRO A 11 -3.90 -11.43 3.16
N SER A 12 -4.26 -10.80 4.27
CA SER A 12 -4.70 -9.41 4.35
C SER A 12 -3.67 -8.47 3.70
N THR A 13 -4.15 -7.54 2.90
CA THR A 13 -3.44 -6.70 1.94
C THR A 13 -2.61 -5.56 2.51
N SER A 14 -1.98 -5.71 3.62
CA SER A 14 -0.83 -4.90 4.01
C SER A 14 0.35 -5.83 4.25
N GLY A 15 0.93 -6.31 3.16
CA GLY A 15 2.04 -7.26 3.16
C GLY A 15 3.36 -6.67 3.68
N TRP A 16 3.28 -5.72 4.62
CA TRP A 16 4.43 -5.16 5.25
C TRP A 16 4.49 -5.62 6.71
N VAL A 17 5.35 -6.61 6.97
CA VAL A 17 5.66 -7.07 8.32
C VAL A 17 7.07 -6.57 8.64
N PRO A 18 7.26 -5.70 9.66
CA PRO A 18 8.59 -5.35 10.12
C PRO A 18 9.31 -6.63 10.57
N CYS A 19 10.60 -6.69 10.33
CA CYS A 19 11.45 -7.73 10.93
C CYS A 19 11.16 -7.82 12.43
N SER A 20 11.13 -9.05 12.96
CA SER A 20 10.75 -9.36 14.34
C SER A 20 11.37 -8.36 15.36
N GLY A 21 10.51 -7.73 16.17
CA GLY A 21 10.90 -6.82 17.23
C GLY A 21 10.81 -5.32 16.94
N ARG A 22 10.58 -4.88 15.70
CA ARG A 22 10.44 -3.45 15.34
C ARG A 22 9.00 -2.96 15.47
N LYS A 23 8.84 -1.71 15.96
CA LYS A 23 7.52 -1.09 16.18
C LYS A 23 7.07 -0.28 14.95
N ALA A 24 6.03 -0.76 14.28
CA ALA A 24 5.35 0.00 13.24
C ALA A 24 4.37 1.02 13.84
N SER A 25 4.29 2.20 13.21
CA SER A 25 3.28 3.21 13.52
C SER A 25 2.90 4.00 12.27
N THR A 26 1.71 4.63 12.31
CA THR A 26 1.21 5.47 11.21
C THR A 26 0.77 6.82 11.76
N SER A 27 0.83 7.86 10.91
CA SER A 27 0.19 9.14 11.20
C SER A 27 -1.34 9.01 11.17
N PRO A 28 -2.08 9.97 11.73
CA PRO A 28 -3.49 10.13 11.42
C PRO A 28 -3.70 10.22 9.91
N GLN A 29 -4.80 9.64 9.42
CA GLN A 29 -5.15 9.69 8.00
C GLN A 29 -5.52 11.11 7.56
N GLN A 30 -5.02 11.52 6.42
CA GLN A 30 -5.49 12.71 5.72
C GLN A 30 -6.40 12.25 4.58
N VAL A 31 -7.58 12.82 4.48
CA VAL A 31 -8.58 12.44 3.46
C VAL A 31 -8.99 13.67 2.69
N GLU A 32 -8.95 13.55 1.36
CA GLU A 32 -9.33 14.61 0.45
C GLU A 32 -10.22 14.04 -0.66
N ILE A 33 -11.14 14.88 -1.15
CA ILE A 33 -11.89 14.62 -2.39
C ILE A 33 -11.22 15.47 -3.45
N GLN A 34 -10.78 14.82 -4.53
CA GLN A 34 -10.05 15.48 -5.61
C GLN A 34 -10.37 14.87 -6.97
N GLU A 35 -10.05 15.60 -8.01
CA GLU A 35 -10.15 15.08 -9.38
C GLU A 35 -9.04 14.05 -9.66
N ALA A 36 -9.37 12.98 -10.37
CA ALA A 36 -8.43 11.96 -10.79
C ALA A 36 -7.43 12.53 -11.80
N SER A 37 -6.14 12.47 -11.46
CA SER A 37 -5.04 12.72 -12.40
C SER A 37 -4.96 11.64 -13.49
N ASP A 38 -4.05 11.79 -14.45
CA ASP A 38 -3.84 10.78 -15.51
C ASP A 38 -3.48 9.41 -14.91
N ASP A 39 -2.57 9.37 -13.94
CA ASP A 39 -2.16 8.11 -13.29
C ASP A 39 -3.30 7.48 -12.48
N VAL A 40 -4.04 8.31 -11.75
CA VAL A 40 -5.16 7.84 -10.92
C VAL A 40 -6.30 7.33 -11.80
N SER A 41 -6.65 8.06 -12.85
CA SER A 41 -7.70 7.65 -13.79
C SER A 41 -7.33 6.37 -14.54
N SER A 42 -6.09 6.26 -15.01
CA SER A 42 -5.57 5.04 -15.65
C SER A 42 -5.58 3.84 -14.69
N GLY A 43 -5.10 4.04 -13.45
CA GLY A 43 -5.04 2.98 -12.44
C GLY A 43 -6.40 2.49 -11.97
N LEU A 44 -7.41 3.36 -11.94
CA LEU A 44 -8.79 3.03 -11.55
C LEU A 44 -9.70 2.68 -12.75
N GLY A 45 -9.24 2.89 -13.99
CA GLY A 45 -10.07 2.66 -15.19
C GLY A 45 -11.26 3.62 -15.27
N ILE A 46 -11.11 4.85 -14.79
CA ILE A 46 -12.14 5.91 -14.80
C ILE A 46 -11.72 7.07 -15.70
N THR A 47 -12.64 7.95 -16.02
CA THR A 47 -12.35 9.16 -16.81
C THR A 47 -11.49 10.13 -15.99
N LYS A 48 -10.50 10.77 -16.64
CA LYS A 48 -9.74 11.87 -16.04
C LYS A 48 -10.66 12.98 -15.55
N GLY A 49 -10.37 13.54 -14.39
CA GLY A 49 -11.18 14.58 -13.76
C GLY A 49 -12.40 14.04 -12.98
N THR A 50 -12.69 12.73 -13.02
CA THR A 50 -13.68 12.13 -12.13
C THR A 50 -13.25 12.28 -10.68
N GLU A 51 -14.20 12.63 -9.79
CA GLU A 51 -13.91 12.75 -8.37
C GLU A 51 -13.53 11.41 -7.74
N VAL A 52 -12.48 11.43 -6.94
CA VAL A 52 -11.98 10.30 -6.16
C VAL A 52 -11.75 10.71 -4.70
N ILE A 53 -11.81 9.73 -3.80
CA ILE A 53 -11.44 9.91 -2.41
C ILE A 53 -9.99 9.45 -2.26
N SER A 54 -9.09 10.36 -1.88
CA SER A 54 -7.73 10.04 -1.51
C SER A 54 -7.61 9.89 0.00
N ARG A 55 -6.89 8.86 0.43
CA ARG A 55 -6.57 8.60 1.84
C ARG A 55 -5.06 8.47 1.96
N HIS A 56 -4.44 9.47 2.58
CA HIS A 56 -2.99 9.55 2.73
C HIS A 56 -2.57 9.22 4.15
N GLU A 57 -1.49 8.45 4.28
CA GLU A 57 -0.85 8.13 5.56
C GLU A 57 0.67 8.12 5.45
N ARG A 58 1.32 8.52 6.53
CA ARG A 58 2.78 8.43 6.73
C ARG A 58 3.06 7.24 7.62
N ARG A 59 4.02 6.41 7.23
CA ARG A 59 4.37 5.20 7.98
C ARG A 59 5.76 5.31 8.55
N PHE A 60 5.93 4.78 9.75
CA PHE A 60 7.17 4.83 10.51
C PHE A 60 7.52 3.45 11.05
N ILE A 61 8.83 3.19 11.19
CA ILE A 61 9.38 2.06 11.94
C ILE A 61 10.30 2.61 13.02
N ASP A 62 10.01 2.30 14.28
CA ASP A 62 10.78 2.82 15.44
C ASP A 62 10.94 4.34 15.38
N GLY A 63 9.90 5.06 14.95
CA GLY A 63 9.91 6.50 14.77
C GLY A 63 10.62 7.00 13.51
N THR A 64 11.32 6.15 12.77
CA THR A 64 11.97 6.53 11.50
C THR A 64 10.95 6.56 10.37
N PRO A 65 10.87 7.64 9.56
CA PRO A 65 10.02 7.70 8.39
C PRO A 65 10.34 6.57 7.41
N TRP A 66 9.31 5.79 7.04
CA TRP A 66 9.51 4.57 6.27
C TRP A 66 8.86 4.59 4.89
N SER A 67 7.61 5.03 4.80
CA SER A 67 6.90 5.19 3.53
C SER A 67 5.81 6.25 3.60
N LEU A 68 5.48 6.80 2.44
CA LEU A 68 4.29 7.60 2.18
C LEU A 68 3.34 6.75 1.36
N GLN A 69 2.07 6.70 1.74
CA GLN A 69 1.06 5.95 1.00
C GLN A 69 -0.18 6.79 0.78
N THR A 70 -0.67 6.81 -0.46
CA THR A 70 -1.97 7.38 -0.80
C THR A 70 -2.82 6.31 -1.49
N SER A 71 -4.00 6.06 -0.96
CA SER A 71 -4.99 5.15 -1.57
C SER A 71 -6.14 5.94 -2.15
N TYR A 72 -6.45 5.71 -3.42
CA TYR A 72 -7.52 6.35 -4.16
C TYR A 72 -8.68 5.38 -4.36
N TYR A 73 -9.88 5.86 -4.12
CA TYR A 73 -11.14 5.11 -4.27
C TYR A 73 -12.10 5.91 -5.15
N PRO A 74 -12.86 5.25 -6.04
CA PRO A 74 -13.96 5.92 -6.75
C PRO A 74 -14.95 6.56 -5.76
N MET A 75 -15.37 7.80 -6.02
CA MET A 75 -16.36 8.52 -5.21
C MET A 75 -17.67 7.74 -5.07
N GLU A 76 -18.07 7.08 -6.13
CA GLU A 76 -19.25 6.23 -6.19
C GLU A 76 -19.33 5.21 -5.03
N PHE A 77 -18.20 4.75 -4.48
CA PHE A 77 -18.22 3.81 -3.34
C PHE A 77 -18.82 4.45 -2.09
N ALA A 78 -18.50 5.71 -1.84
CA ALA A 78 -19.09 6.43 -0.73
C ALA A 78 -20.59 6.72 -0.96
N ASP A 79 -20.97 7.04 -2.19
CA ASP A 79 -22.36 7.29 -2.56
C ASP A 79 -23.23 6.02 -2.46
N ARG A 80 -22.63 4.85 -2.64
CA ARG A 80 -23.26 3.53 -2.47
C ARG A 80 -23.25 3.01 -1.03
N GLY A 81 -22.82 3.83 -0.06
CA GLY A 81 -22.89 3.51 1.38
C GLY A 81 -21.54 3.34 2.08
N ALA A 82 -20.40 3.38 1.36
CA ALA A 82 -19.09 3.32 1.99
C ALA A 82 -18.63 4.71 2.47
N GLU A 83 -19.49 5.42 3.21
CA GLU A 83 -19.27 6.82 3.64
C GLU A 83 -18.03 7.00 4.52
N ARG A 84 -17.60 5.97 5.26
CA ARG A 84 -16.40 6.05 6.11
C ARG A 84 -15.12 6.30 5.32
N LEU A 85 -15.13 6.08 4.00
CA LEU A 85 -14.01 6.45 3.12
C LEU A 85 -13.74 7.96 3.14
N ARG A 86 -14.78 8.80 3.27
CA ARG A 86 -14.69 10.27 3.35
C ARG A 86 -14.18 10.76 4.71
N SER A 87 -14.12 9.90 5.72
CA SER A 87 -13.72 10.27 7.07
C SER A 87 -12.23 10.03 7.30
N ALA A 88 -11.54 10.99 7.93
CA ALA A 88 -10.16 10.83 8.40
C ALA A 88 -10.03 9.83 9.58
N ARG A 89 -11.14 9.33 10.11
CA ARG A 89 -11.12 8.31 11.17
C ARG A 89 -10.57 7.00 10.62
N ASN A 90 -9.86 6.30 11.49
CA ASN A 90 -9.37 4.96 11.14
C ASN A 90 -10.56 4.02 10.87
N ILE A 91 -10.36 3.09 9.96
CA ILE A 91 -11.28 1.98 9.67
C ILE A 91 -10.62 0.72 10.26
N PRO A 92 -11.01 0.32 11.49
CA PRO A 92 -10.26 -0.70 12.26
C PRO A 92 -10.12 -2.04 11.56
N GLU A 93 -11.15 -2.45 10.80
CA GLU A 93 -11.16 -3.66 9.99
C GLU A 93 -10.34 -3.55 8.70
N GLY A 94 -9.83 -2.36 8.40
CA GLY A 94 -9.17 -2.02 7.14
C GLY A 94 -10.16 -1.75 6.00
N THR A 95 -9.75 -0.91 5.05
CA THR A 95 -10.65 -0.48 3.95
C THR A 95 -11.11 -1.61 3.05
N VAL A 96 -10.28 -2.64 2.82
CA VAL A 96 -10.65 -3.80 1.99
C VAL A 96 -11.80 -4.58 2.62
N GLN A 97 -11.69 -4.90 3.91
CA GLN A 97 -12.74 -5.62 4.63
C GLN A 97 -13.99 -4.76 4.78
N TYR A 98 -13.84 -3.46 5.00
CA TYR A 98 -14.95 -2.53 5.04
C TYR A 98 -15.73 -2.50 3.73
N LEU A 99 -15.06 -2.42 2.57
CA LEU A 99 -15.72 -2.47 1.26
C LEU A 99 -16.41 -3.82 1.01
N ALA A 100 -15.76 -4.92 1.40
CA ALA A 100 -16.36 -6.24 1.31
C ALA A 100 -17.66 -6.37 2.12
N ASN A 101 -17.67 -5.83 3.34
CA ASN A 101 -18.84 -5.87 4.23
C ASN A 101 -19.95 -4.94 3.75
N THR A 102 -19.60 -3.73 3.29
CA THR A 102 -20.57 -2.66 2.98
C THR A 102 -21.12 -2.76 1.56
N LEU A 103 -20.25 -3.00 0.58
CA LEU A 103 -20.61 -2.97 -0.85
C LEU A 103 -20.56 -4.35 -1.50
N ARG A 104 -20.15 -5.39 -0.79
CA ARG A 104 -19.91 -6.75 -1.33
C ARG A 104 -18.83 -6.75 -2.43
N ILE A 105 -17.92 -5.78 -2.41
CA ILE A 105 -16.78 -5.70 -3.30
C ILE A 105 -15.60 -6.41 -2.64
N HIS A 106 -15.20 -7.54 -3.19
CA HIS A 106 -14.13 -8.37 -2.65
C HIS A 106 -12.88 -8.23 -3.50
N GLN A 107 -11.76 -7.85 -2.89
CA GLN A 107 -10.49 -7.85 -3.58
C GLN A 107 -10.03 -9.30 -3.83
N VAL A 108 -9.77 -9.64 -5.10
CA VAL A 108 -9.29 -10.97 -5.50
C VAL A 108 -7.83 -10.98 -5.94
N GLY A 109 -7.28 -9.83 -6.29
CA GLY A 109 -5.90 -9.69 -6.74
C GLY A 109 -5.47 -8.24 -6.86
N TYR A 110 -4.20 -8.05 -7.25
CA TYR A 110 -3.66 -6.73 -7.54
C TYR A 110 -2.57 -6.82 -8.61
N ARG A 111 -2.28 -5.68 -9.23
CA ARG A 111 -1.15 -5.48 -10.14
C ARG A 111 -0.28 -4.36 -9.59
N ASP A 112 1.01 -4.60 -9.52
CA ASP A 112 2.00 -3.61 -9.13
C ASP A 112 2.79 -3.13 -10.35
N TRP A 113 2.88 -1.80 -10.50
CA TRP A 113 3.88 -1.15 -11.33
C TRP A 113 4.90 -0.52 -10.40
N ILE A 114 6.15 -0.95 -10.53
CA ILE A 114 7.24 -0.49 -9.67
C ILE A 114 8.18 0.34 -10.54
N THR A 115 8.35 1.59 -10.19
CA THR A 115 9.28 2.52 -10.81
C THR A 115 10.32 3.01 -9.82
N VAL A 116 11.40 3.56 -10.35
CA VAL A 116 12.44 4.22 -9.53
C VAL A 116 12.61 5.63 -10.05
N ARG A 117 12.59 6.60 -9.14
CA ARG A 117 12.76 8.01 -9.45
C ARG A 117 13.54 8.76 -8.38
N THR A 118 13.93 9.97 -8.67
CA THR A 118 14.48 10.88 -7.67
C THR A 118 13.38 11.34 -6.69
N PRO A 119 13.71 11.62 -5.42
CA PRO A 119 12.77 12.21 -4.48
C PRO A 119 12.42 13.65 -4.90
N ASN A 120 11.24 14.10 -4.50
CA ASN A 120 10.89 15.52 -4.52
C ASN A 120 11.28 16.19 -3.19
N PRO A 121 11.28 17.55 -3.10
CA PRO A 121 11.70 18.25 -1.88
C PRO A 121 10.89 17.88 -0.63
N THR A 122 9.58 17.62 -0.77
CA THR A 122 8.72 17.20 0.35
C THR A 122 9.11 15.81 0.85
N GLU A 123 9.47 14.91 -0.05
CA GLU A 123 9.94 13.57 0.29
C GLU A 123 11.33 13.60 0.93
N GLU A 124 12.23 14.41 0.40
CA GLU A 124 13.57 14.64 1.00
C GLU A 124 13.43 15.10 2.45
N ASP A 125 12.59 16.09 2.71
CA ASP A 125 12.35 16.57 4.07
C ASP A 125 11.68 15.52 4.97
N PHE A 126 10.63 14.87 4.47
CA PHE A 126 9.93 13.85 5.27
C PHE A 126 10.84 12.68 5.63
N PHE A 127 11.53 12.10 4.65
CA PHE A 127 12.41 10.94 4.86
C PHE A 127 13.77 11.28 5.45
N LYS A 128 14.09 12.59 5.60
CA LYS A 128 15.40 13.08 6.06
C LYS A 128 16.53 12.59 5.16
N LEU A 129 16.31 12.69 3.85
CA LEU A 129 17.30 12.28 2.86
C LEU A 129 18.37 13.36 2.68
N PRO A 130 19.61 12.96 2.33
CA PRO A 130 20.63 13.92 1.95
C PRO A 130 20.23 14.59 0.61
N PRO A 131 20.46 15.92 0.47
CA PRO A 131 20.03 16.66 -0.73
C PRO A 131 20.92 16.42 -1.95
N ASP A 132 21.81 15.45 -1.89
CA ASP A 132 22.78 15.13 -2.96
C ASP A 132 22.22 14.19 -4.04
N GLY A 133 20.97 13.81 -3.94
CA GLY A 133 20.26 12.97 -4.93
C GLY A 133 20.74 11.51 -5.00
N ARG A 134 21.58 11.05 -4.07
CA ARG A 134 22.12 9.67 -4.09
C ARG A 134 21.09 8.61 -3.74
N ILE A 135 20.03 8.99 -3.02
CA ILE A 135 18.99 8.05 -2.62
C ILE A 135 17.80 8.21 -3.54
N ALA A 136 17.53 7.20 -4.34
CA ALA A 136 16.34 7.13 -5.17
C ALA A 136 15.11 6.66 -4.37
N MET A 137 13.94 6.77 -4.98
CA MET A 137 12.67 6.30 -4.41
C MET A 137 12.12 5.17 -5.26
N TYR A 138 11.70 4.08 -4.60
CA TYR A 138 10.72 3.19 -5.21
C TYR A 138 9.37 3.86 -5.16
N GLU A 139 8.66 3.88 -6.28
CA GLU A 139 7.28 4.31 -6.37
C GLU A 139 6.45 3.16 -6.93
N ILE A 140 5.47 2.71 -6.15
CA ILE A 140 4.68 1.52 -6.46
C ILE A 140 3.23 1.95 -6.65
N PHE A 141 2.73 1.73 -7.85
CA PHE A 141 1.32 1.89 -8.20
C PHE A 141 0.64 0.51 -8.14
N ARG A 142 -0.11 0.27 -7.07
CA ARG A 142 -0.86 -0.97 -6.88
C ARG A 142 -2.31 -0.77 -7.22
N THR A 143 -2.76 -1.35 -8.34
CA THR A 143 -4.19 -1.46 -8.66
C THR A 143 -4.74 -2.76 -8.11
N ALA A 144 -5.73 -2.67 -7.21
CA ALA A 144 -6.45 -3.81 -6.69
C ALA A 144 -7.74 -4.04 -7.50
N PHE A 145 -8.07 -5.30 -7.75
CA PHE A 145 -9.18 -5.71 -8.59
C PHE A 145 -10.20 -6.53 -7.81
N ASP A 146 -11.47 -6.37 -8.17
CA ASP A 146 -12.56 -7.22 -7.71
C ASP A 146 -12.67 -8.53 -8.51
N GLY A 147 -13.65 -9.38 -8.15
CA GLY A 147 -13.88 -10.67 -8.80
C GLY A 147 -14.32 -10.59 -10.27
N ASN A 148 -14.72 -9.42 -10.74
CA ASN A 148 -15.08 -9.15 -12.13
C ASN A 148 -13.91 -8.53 -12.93
N GLY A 149 -12.76 -8.35 -12.30
CA GLY A 149 -11.61 -7.69 -12.90
C GLY A 149 -11.71 -6.17 -12.95
N VAL A 150 -12.64 -5.58 -12.19
CA VAL A 150 -12.82 -4.13 -12.12
C VAL A 150 -11.86 -3.54 -11.08
N PRO A 151 -11.11 -2.46 -11.43
CA PRO A 151 -10.28 -1.76 -10.46
C PRO A 151 -11.12 -1.17 -9.33
N MET A 152 -10.80 -1.52 -8.08
CA MET A 152 -11.52 -1.04 -6.92
C MET A 152 -10.73 -0.05 -6.07
N ARG A 153 -9.41 -0.01 -6.24
CA ARG A 153 -8.51 0.87 -5.52
C ARG A 153 -7.19 1.00 -6.25
N LEU A 154 -6.67 2.21 -6.33
CA LEU A 154 -5.27 2.46 -6.64
C LEU A 154 -4.55 2.87 -5.35
N THR A 155 -3.41 2.28 -5.06
CA THR A 155 -2.54 2.70 -3.95
C THR A 155 -1.17 3.07 -4.51
N VAL A 156 -0.76 4.30 -4.29
CA VAL A 156 0.59 4.77 -4.60
C VAL A 156 1.39 4.79 -3.31
N THR A 157 2.50 4.07 -3.30
CA THR A 157 3.39 4.02 -2.13
C THR A 157 4.81 4.38 -2.55
N VAL A 158 5.43 5.26 -1.78
CA VAL A 158 6.80 5.72 -2.01
C VAL A 158 7.70 5.26 -0.87
N TYR A 159 8.86 4.69 -1.22
CA TYR A 159 9.85 4.17 -0.29
C TYR A 159 11.26 4.63 -0.68
N PRO A 160 12.09 5.14 0.24
CA PRO A 160 13.50 5.37 -0.06
C PRO A 160 14.26 4.05 -0.25
N THR A 161 15.17 4.01 -1.23
CA THR A 161 15.87 2.78 -1.62
C THR A 161 16.97 2.35 -0.64
N ASP A 162 17.44 3.25 0.21
CA ASP A 162 18.51 2.99 1.18
C ASP A 162 18.11 2.04 2.32
N ARG A 163 16.81 1.89 2.55
CA ARG A 163 16.27 1.13 3.69
C ARG A 163 15.14 0.16 3.33
N ASN A 164 14.85 0.03 2.04
CA ASN A 164 13.77 -0.84 1.54
C ASN A 164 14.27 -1.75 0.44
N GLN A 165 13.80 -2.99 0.46
CA GLN A 165 14.01 -3.97 -0.59
C GLN A 165 12.70 -4.70 -0.85
N PHE A 166 12.51 -5.15 -2.09
CA PHE A 166 11.36 -5.96 -2.47
C PHE A 166 11.85 -7.37 -2.83
N ILE A 167 11.18 -8.38 -2.26
CA ILE A 167 11.43 -9.78 -2.59
C ILE A 167 10.20 -10.29 -3.35
N LEU A 168 10.41 -10.74 -4.57
CA LEU A 168 9.39 -11.36 -5.40
C LEU A 168 9.68 -12.86 -5.52
N ASN A 169 8.79 -13.68 -4.97
CA ASN A 169 8.86 -15.11 -5.13
C ASN A 169 7.95 -15.56 -6.28
N VAL A 170 8.50 -16.29 -7.24
CA VAL A 170 7.77 -16.84 -8.38
C VAL A 170 7.88 -18.36 -8.36
N GLY A 171 6.74 -19.05 -8.37
CA GLY A 171 6.66 -20.50 -8.25
C GLY A 171 6.80 -21.01 -6.81
N LYS A 172 7.28 -22.26 -6.67
CA LYS A 172 7.52 -22.87 -5.34
C LYS A 172 8.90 -22.46 -4.85
N VAL A 173 8.97 -21.51 -3.97
CA VAL A 173 10.21 -21.02 -3.36
C VAL A 173 10.19 -21.40 -1.87
N PRO A 174 11.28 -21.97 -1.30
CA PRO A 174 11.40 -22.18 0.12
C PRO A 174 11.25 -20.86 0.89
N GLU A 175 10.69 -20.91 2.10
CA GLU A 175 10.68 -19.73 2.94
C GLU A 175 12.12 -19.27 3.24
N PRO A 176 12.39 -17.96 3.28
CA PRO A 176 13.69 -17.44 3.66
C PRO A 176 14.06 -17.97 5.04
N GLN A 177 15.20 -18.65 5.15
CA GLN A 177 15.72 -19.01 6.48
C GLN A 177 16.04 -17.72 7.25
N PRO A 178 15.73 -17.64 8.55
CA PRO A 178 16.12 -16.50 9.36
C PRO A 178 17.65 -16.34 9.25
N GLN A 179 18.08 -15.16 8.81
CA GLN A 179 19.49 -14.83 8.72
C GLN A 179 20.07 -14.99 10.14
N GLN A 180 20.97 -15.94 10.32
CA GLN A 180 21.77 -16.01 11.52
C GLN A 180 22.58 -14.70 11.54
N GLU A 181 22.37 -13.90 12.58
CA GLU A 181 23.24 -12.77 12.88
C GLU A 181 24.67 -13.31 12.92
N THR A 182 25.45 -13.01 11.89
CA THR A 182 26.90 -13.25 11.92
C THR A 182 27.44 -12.36 13.01
N GLY A 183 27.76 -13.00 14.15
CA GLY A 183 28.30 -12.36 15.32
C GLY A 183 29.47 -11.44 14.95
N SER A 184 29.41 -10.25 15.53
CA SER A 184 30.50 -9.29 15.60
C SER A 184 31.85 -10.00 15.75
N ARG A 185 32.67 -9.93 14.72
CA ARG A 185 34.10 -10.22 14.90
C ARG A 185 34.72 -8.98 15.53
N ASP A 186 34.78 -8.99 16.87
CA ASP A 186 35.74 -8.19 17.58
C ASP A 186 37.16 -8.58 17.11
N LYS A 187 37.84 -7.60 16.56
CA LYS A 187 39.30 -7.42 16.69
C LYS A 187 39.64 -5.97 16.43
#